data_99d7243b194c37628c58d9504b4c5a73
#
_entry.id   99d7243b194c37628c58d9504b4c5a73
#
_cell.length_a   1.000
_cell.length_b   1.000
_cell.length_c   1.000
_cell.angle_alpha   90.00
_cell.angle_beta   90.00
_cell.angle_gamma   90.00
#
_symmetry.space_group_name_H-M   'P 1'
#
loop_
_entity.id
_entity.type
_entity.pdbx_description
1 polymer ?
#
loop_
_entity_poly.entity_id
_entity_poly.type
_entity_poly.pdbx_seq_one_letter_code
_entity_poly.pdbx_strand_id
1 'polypeptide(L)'
;VADKIAKITNAYNTDEETISFNVQKTYADQSGANPLVKDKFTFQLEALGGMKNDAVPSGAIDFGKLATSYSVGASKVPMPKGRTSTTTTAKNDDDGIAAFPQITYTMESENLTYVYKVTEVKDSDTSTSSGIGYDDTVYYVLVKNQQVDNESGTGKCLSSTATYWKADGTQLTDTGGYIPFKNTYTVT
;
A
#
# COMPACT_ATOMS: atom_id res chain seq x y z
N VAL A 1 -8.19 32.12 49.07
CA VAL A 1 -7.03 31.55 48.35
C VAL A 1 -7.61 30.70 47.23
N ALA A 2 -7.57 31.19 45.98
CA ALA A 2 -8.02 30.46 44.83
C ALA A 2 -7.01 29.32 44.55
N ASP A 3 -7.46 28.09 44.65
CA ASP A 3 -6.70 26.90 44.23
C ASP A 3 -6.37 27.03 42.75
N LYS A 4 -5.08 27.32 42.45
CA LYS A 4 -4.55 27.22 41.11
C LYS A 4 -4.37 25.74 40.78
N ILE A 5 -5.43 25.10 40.31
CA ILE A 5 -5.34 23.77 39.73
C ILE A 5 -4.60 23.93 38.39
N ALA A 6 -3.35 23.48 38.34
CA ALA A 6 -2.62 23.41 37.10
C ALA A 6 -3.32 22.38 36.20
N LYS A 7 -4.01 22.85 35.16
CA LYS A 7 -4.59 21.98 34.15
C LYS A 7 -3.46 21.44 33.25
N ILE A 8 -3.01 20.23 33.51
CA ILE A 8 -2.07 19.54 32.62
C ILE A 8 -2.92 18.98 31.47
N THR A 9 -2.82 19.60 30.31
CA THR A 9 -3.41 19.08 29.09
C THR A 9 -2.31 18.26 28.41
N ASN A 10 -2.42 16.95 28.43
CA ASN A 10 -1.59 16.09 27.62
C ASN A 10 -2.05 16.24 26.18
N ALA A 11 -1.28 16.97 25.36
CA ALA A 11 -1.46 16.95 23.93
C ALA A 11 -0.92 15.61 23.41
N TYR A 12 -1.78 14.76 22.89
CA TYR A 12 -1.37 13.53 22.22
C TYR A 12 -0.90 13.91 20.82
N ASN A 13 0.41 13.99 20.62
CA ASN A 13 1.02 14.15 19.29
C ASN A 13 1.46 12.76 18.83
N THR A 14 0.81 12.23 17.81
CA THR A 14 1.34 11.08 17.09
C THR A 14 2.31 11.61 16.04
N ASP A 15 3.60 11.48 16.31
CA ASP A 15 4.66 11.81 15.35
C ASP A 15 4.88 10.69 14.34
N GLU A 16 4.12 9.61 14.46
CA GLU A 16 4.18 8.42 13.62
C GLU A 16 2.79 7.96 13.20
N GLU A 17 2.68 7.48 11.97
CA GLU A 17 1.51 6.82 11.43
C GLU A 17 1.90 5.50 10.79
N THR A 18 1.02 4.52 10.88
CA THR A 18 1.23 3.20 10.26
C THR A 18 0.15 2.89 9.24
N ILE A 19 0.56 2.34 8.11
CA ILE A 19 -0.34 1.86 7.06
C ILE A 19 0.02 0.43 6.69
N SER A 20 -1.01 -0.40 6.50
CA SER A 20 -0.88 -1.74 5.92
C SER A 20 -1.53 -1.77 4.55
N PHE A 21 -0.83 -2.32 3.56
CA PHE A 21 -1.42 -2.63 2.26
C PHE A 21 -1.85 -4.09 2.26
N ASN A 22 -3.08 -4.34 1.84
CA ASN A 22 -3.64 -5.68 1.78
C ASN A 22 -4.14 -5.96 0.37
N VAL A 23 -3.86 -7.18 -0.09
CA VAL A 23 -4.38 -7.72 -1.35
C VAL A 23 -5.57 -8.64 -1.02
N GLN A 24 -6.64 -8.51 -1.79
CA GLN A 24 -7.72 -9.51 -1.83
C GLN A 24 -7.58 -10.30 -3.11
N LYS A 25 -7.19 -11.56 -2.97
CA LYS A 25 -7.11 -12.51 -4.07
C LYS A 25 -8.45 -13.21 -4.25
N THR A 26 -8.97 -13.17 -5.48
CA THR A 26 -10.04 -14.06 -5.91
C THR A 26 -9.50 -15.05 -6.92
N TYR A 27 -10.00 -16.27 -6.85
CA TYR A 27 -9.53 -17.34 -7.70
C TYR A 27 -10.72 -18.19 -8.15
N ALA A 28 -10.99 -18.15 -9.45
CA ALA A 28 -12.09 -18.89 -10.04
C ALA A 28 -11.58 -20.23 -10.56
N ASP A 29 -11.82 -21.30 -9.81
CA ASP A 29 -11.66 -22.69 -10.24
C ASP A 29 -13.04 -23.32 -10.37
N GLN A 30 -13.51 -23.48 -11.60
CA GLN A 30 -14.81 -24.09 -11.90
C GLN A 30 -14.80 -25.61 -11.74
N SER A 31 -13.62 -26.22 -11.72
CA SER A 31 -13.48 -27.67 -11.60
C SER A 31 -13.39 -28.15 -10.14
N GLY A 32 -13.02 -27.26 -9.23
CA GLY A 32 -12.68 -27.61 -7.84
C GLY A 32 -11.38 -28.43 -7.69
N ALA A 33 -10.65 -28.65 -8.79
CA ALA A 33 -9.45 -29.48 -8.79
C ALA A 33 -8.21 -28.73 -8.25
N ASN A 34 -8.26 -27.42 -8.21
CA ASN A 34 -7.13 -26.58 -7.80
C ASN A 34 -7.58 -25.43 -6.90
N PRO A 35 -8.08 -25.71 -5.67
CA PRO A 35 -8.70 -24.70 -4.82
C PRO A 35 -7.72 -23.63 -4.37
N LEU A 36 -8.27 -22.47 -3.95
CA LEU A 36 -7.51 -21.46 -3.22
C LEU A 36 -7.12 -22.04 -1.86
N VAL A 37 -5.82 -22.01 -1.58
CA VAL A 37 -5.24 -22.43 -0.30
C VAL A 37 -4.19 -21.42 0.12
N LYS A 38 -3.87 -21.42 1.40
CA LYS A 38 -2.82 -20.57 1.96
C LYS A 38 -1.50 -20.73 1.21
N ASP A 39 -0.78 -19.62 1.07
CA ASP A 39 0.55 -19.52 0.45
C ASP A 39 0.63 -19.88 -1.06
N LYS A 40 -0.53 -19.97 -1.73
CA LYS A 40 -0.60 -20.34 -3.15
C LYS A 40 -0.14 -19.24 -4.09
N PHE A 41 -0.44 -17.99 -3.77
CA PHE A 41 -0.13 -16.83 -4.60
C PHE A 41 0.77 -15.85 -3.85
N THR A 42 1.72 -15.27 -4.56
CA THR A 42 2.68 -14.32 -4.01
C THR A 42 2.48 -12.95 -4.66
N PHE A 43 2.51 -11.89 -3.85
CA PHE A 43 2.39 -10.51 -4.30
C PHE A 43 3.64 -9.74 -3.90
N GLN A 44 4.04 -8.80 -4.75
CA GLN A 44 5.21 -7.96 -4.51
C GLN A 44 4.79 -6.50 -4.34
N LEU A 45 5.28 -5.90 -3.27
CA LEU A 45 5.28 -4.46 -3.04
C LEU A 45 6.65 -3.91 -3.41
N GLU A 46 6.67 -2.87 -4.25
CA GLU A 46 7.89 -2.20 -4.68
C GLU A 46 7.78 -0.70 -4.42
N ALA A 47 8.77 -0.13 -3.73
CA ALA A 47 8.90 1.31 -3.57
C ALA A 47 9.47 1.92 -4.86
N LEU A 48 8.81 2.94 -5.40
CA LEU A 48 9.23 3.60 -6.64
C LEU A 48 9.93 4.93 -6.40
N GLY A 49 9.43 5.72 -5.46
CA GLY A 49 9.96 7.04 -5.14
C GLY A 49 8.97 7.88 -4.36
N GLY A 50 9.29 9.14 -4.21
CA GLY A 50 8.43 10.10 -3.53
C GLY A 50 8.60 11.51 -4.09
N MET A 51 7.64 12.36 -3.78
CA MET A 51 7.61 13.75 -4.22
C MET A 51 6.88 14.61 -3.20
N LYS A 52 7.00 15.94 -3.33
CA LYS A 52 6.18 16.85 -2.53
C LYS A 52 4.70 16.70 -2.88
N ASN A 53 3.84 16.92 -1.90
CA ASN A 53 2.39 16.78 -2.08
C ASN A 53 1.83 17.66 -3.19
N ASP A 54 2.37 18.86 -3.38
CA ASP A 54 1.95 19.81 -4.42
C ASP A 54 2.43 19.40 -5.83
N ALA A 55 3.36 18.48 -5.94
CA ALA A 55 3.81 17.93 -7.22
C ALA A 55 2.93 16.77 -7.73
N VAL A 56 2.01 16.27 -6.90
CA VAL A 56 1.06 15.21 -7.29
C VAL A 56 -0.06 15.82 -8.13
N PRO A 57 -0.29 15.37 -9.37
CA PRO A 57 -1.38 15.87 -10.20
C PRO A 57 -2.76 15.63 -9.58
N SER A 58 -3.70 16.53 -9.85
CA SER A 58 -5.12 16.31 -9.57
C SER A 58 -5.76 15.50 -10.71
N GLY A 59 -6.65 14.57 -10.37
CA GLY A 59 -7.35 13.74 -11.35
C GLY A 59 -6.57 12.49 -11.75
N ALA A 60 -6.72 12.06 -13.00
CA ALA A 60 -6.02 10.87 -13.52
C ALA A 60 -4.50 11.06 -13.53
N ILE A 61 -3.77 10.01 -13.17
CA ILE A 61 -2.31 10.04 -13.03
C ILE A 61 -1.66 9.23 -14.14
N ASP A 62 -0.75 9.86 -14.87
CA ASP A 62 0.19 9.16 -15.74
C ASP A 62 1.44 8.79 -14.91
N PHE A 63 1.52 7.52 -14.49
CA PHE A 63 2.59 7.05 -13.61
C PHE A 63 3.98 7.09 -14.28
N GLY A 64 4.06 6.97 -15.60
CA GLY A 64 5.32 7.14 -16.31
C GLY A 64 5.85 8.58 -16.24
N LYS A 65 4.96 9.56 -16.37
CA LYS A 65 5.31 10.98 -16.20
C LYS A 65 5.54 11.34 -14.74
N LEU A 66 4.77 10.75 -13.83
CA LEU A 66 4.91 11.00 -12.40
C LEU A 66 6.33 10.69 -11.90
N ALA A 67 6.94 9.65 -12.43
CA ALA A 67 8.31 9.25 -12.09
C ALA A 67 9.34 10.35 -12.35
N THR A 68 9.11 11.25 -13.31
CA THR A 68 9.99 12.39 -13.57
C THR A 68 9.91 13.47 -12.48
N SER A 69 8.89 13.45 -11.64
CA SER A 69 8.66 14.38 -10.53
C SER A 69 9.22 13.87 -9.18
N TYR A 70 9.78 12.66 -9.15
CA TYR A 70 10.34 12.12 -7.92
C TYR A 70 11.53 12.95 -7.44
N SER A 71 11.43 13.45 -6.21
CA SER A 71 12.51 14.12 -5.48
C SER A 71 13.11 13.22 -4.39
N VAL A 72 12.46 12.09 -4.09
CA VAL A 72 12.90 11.08 -3.15
C VAL A 72 13.12 9.77 -3.93
N GLY A 73 14.33 9.23 -3.86
CA GLY A 73 14.66 7.96 -4.51
C GLY A 73 14.02 6.76 -3.82
N ALA A 74 13.83 5.67 -4.55
CA ALA A 74 13.18 4.45 -4.07
C ALA A 74 13.79 3.91 -2.76
N SER A 75 15.10 3.97 -2.60
CA SER A 75 15.81 3.51 -1.39
C SER A 75 15.52 4.32 -0.13
N LYS A 76 14.91 5.51 -0.27
CA LYS A 76 14.53 6.39 0.83
C LYS A 76 13.03 6.33 1.16
N VAL A 77 12.26 5.61 0.37
CA VAL A 77 10.84 5.41 0.62
C VAL A 77 10.67 4.44 1.79
N PRO A 78 9.83 4.77 2.79
CA PRO A 78 9.56 3.87 3.91
C PRO A 78 9.02 2.51 3.44
N MET A 79 9.57 1.44 3.99
CA MET A 79 9.18 0.05 3.72
C MET A 79 8.84 -0.64 5.05
N PRO A 80 8.18 -1.81 5.02
CA PRO A 80 7.89 -2.56 6.23
C PRO A 80 9.11 -2.73 7.13
N LYS A 81 8.91 -2.59 8.44
CA LYS A 81 9.98 -2.58 9.45
C LYS A 81 10.92 -3.78 9.28
N GLY A 82 12.22 -3.50 9.37
CA GLY A 82 13.26 -4.51 9.19
C GLY A 82 13.61 -4.82 7.72
N ARG A 83 12.97 -4.14 6.76
CA ARG A 83 13.30 -4.28 5.33
C ARG A 83 14.21 -3.14 4.90
N THR A 84 15.31 -3.49 4.25
CA THR A 84 16.26 -2.54 3.66
C THR A 84 16.18 -2.53 2.13
N SER A 85 15.46 -3.50 1.55
CA SER A 85 15.22 -3.59 0.11
C SER A 85 14.04 -2.71 -0.30
N THR A 86 14.06 -2.25 -1.56
CA THR A 86 12.93 -1.54 -2.19
C THR A 86 11.76 -2.45 -2.55
N THR A 87 11.90 -3.76 -2.35
CA THR A 87 10.85 -4.75 -2.61
C THR A 87 10.61 -5.64 -1.40
N THR A 88 9.38 -6.07 -1.23
CA THR A 88 8.99 -7.13 -0.29
C THR A 88 7.82 -7.92 -0.85
N THR A 89 7.61 -9.13 -0.35
CA THR A 89 6.53 -10.00 -0.80
C THR A 89 5.63 -10.41 0.35
N ALA A 90 4.38 -10.73 0.00
CA ALA A 90 3.40 -11.35 0.88
C ALA A 90 2.67 -12.46 0.13
N LYS A 91 2.21 -13.48 0.87
CA LYS A 91 1.43 -14.58 0.33
C LYS A 91 0.02 -14.56 0.90
N ASN A 92 -0.94 -15.10 0.14
CA ASN A 92 -2.33 -15.17 0.59
C ASN A 92 -2.51 -16.16 1.73
N ASP A 93 -3.47 -15.87 2.60
CA ASP A 93 -4.06 -16.83 3.53
C ASP A 93 -5.16 -17.68 2.86
N ASP A 94 -5.88 -18.48 3.64
CA ASP A 94 -6.96 -19.35 3.14
C ASP A 94 -8.17 -18.56 2.62
N ASP A 95 -8.34 -17.31 3.06
CA ASP A 95 -9.41 -16.41 2.60
C ASP A 95 -8.99 -15.56 1.38
N GLY A 96 -7.76 -15.74 0.90
CA GLY A 96 -7.21 -15.01 -0.23
C GLY A 96 -6.62 -13.65 0.14
N ILE A 97 -6.43 -13.35 1.41
CA ILE A 97 -5.85 -12.09 1.85
C ILE A 97 -4.33 -12.21 1.96
N ALA A 98 -3.62 -11.35 1.23
CA ALA A 98 -2.18 -11.18 1.39
C ALA A 98 -1.92 -9.82 2.06
N ALA A 99 -1.44 -9.87 3.30
CA ALA A 99 -1.15 -8.70 4.11
C ALA A 99 0.35 -8.40 4.07
N PHE A 100 0.73 -7.22 3.53
CA PHE A 100 2.08 -6.72 3.71
C PHE A 100 2.23 -6.21 5.15
N PRO A 101 3.41 -6.39 5.79
CA PRO A 101 3.64 -5.85 7.12
C PRO A 101 3.49 -4.33 7.14
N GLN A 102 3.15 -3.78 8.30
CA GLN A 102 2.93 -2.34 8.47
C GLN A 102 4.15 -1.52 8.08
N ILE A 103 3.89 -0.39 7.43
CA ILE A 103 4.87 0.65 7.13
C ILE A 103 4.64 1.80 8.09
N THR A 104 5.69 2.26 8.75
CA THR A 104 5.67 3.41 9.64
C THR A 104 6.18 4.65 8.91
N TYR A 105 5.41 5.72 8.97
CA TYR A 105 5.79 7.05 8.50
C TYR A 105 6.03 7.95 9.71
N THR A 106 7.05 8.78 9.65
CA THR A 106 7.42 9.73 10.69
C THR A 106 7.26 11.16 10.21
N MET A 107 7.48 12.14 11.08
CA MET A 107 7.45 13.57 10.71
C MET A 107 8.43 13.95 9.60
N GLU A 108 9.47 13.14 9.36
CA GLU A 108 10.37 13.32 8.20
C GLU A 108 9.64 13.16 6.86
N SER A 109 8.49 12.49 6.86
CA SER A 109 7.63 12.30 5.68
C SER A 109 6.65 13.43 5.46
N GLU A 110 6.60 14.42 6.35
CA GLU A 110 5.69 15.56 6.20
C GLU A 110 5.82 16.20 4.80
N ASN A 111 4.67 16.52 4.22
CA ASN A 111 4.56 17.11 2.88
C ASN A 111 5.14 16.23 1.74
N LEU A 112 5.28 14.93 1.96
CA LEU A 112 5.71 13.98 0.96
C LEU A 112 4.60 12.97 0.62
N THR A 113 4.53 12.65 -0.66
CA THR A 113 3.74 11.52 -1.18
C THR A 113 4.69 10.47 -1.70
N TYR A 114 4.59 9.26 -1.17
CA TYR A 114 5.34 8.11 -1.63
C TYR A 114 4.53 7.28 -2.62
N VAL A 115 5.22 6.68 -3.58
CA VAL A 115 4.62 5.87 -4.63
C VAL A 115 5.15 4.45 -4.56
N TYR A 116 4.23 3.50 -4.51
CA TYR A 116 4.50 2.08 -4.51
C TYR A 116 3.82 1.41 -5.70
N LYS A 117 4.35 0.27 -6.11
CA LYS A 117 3.76 -0.61 -7.10
C LYS A 117 3.46 -1.97 -6.46
N VAL A 118 2.28 -2.53 -6.78
CA VAL A 118 1.88 -3.86 -6.32
C VAL A 118 1.55 -4.72 -7.53
N THR A 119 2.17 -5.88 -7.60
CA THR A 119 2.01 -6.85 -8.68
C THR A 119 1.90 -8.26 -8.12
N GLU A 120 1.29 -9.17 -8.87
CA GLU A 120 1.35 -10.59 -8.59
C GLU A 120 2.62 -11.19 -9.18
N VAL A 121 3.31 -12.01 -8.39
CA VAL A 121 4.49 -12.76 -8.85
C VAL A 121 4.02 -14.06 -9.47
N LYS A 122 4.33 -14.27 -10.74
CA LYS A 122 4.03 -15.51 -11.42
C LYS A 122 4.97 -16.61 -10.95
N ASP A 123 4.41 -17.78 -10.64
CA ASP A 123 5.21 -18.95 -10.33
C ASP A 123 5.95 -19.41 -11.61
N SER A 124 7.25 -19.64 -11.47
CA SER A 124 8.08 -20.19 -12.56
C SER A 124 7.96 -21.70 -12.69
N ASP A 125 7.39 -22.38 -11.69
CA ASP A 125 7.17 -23.83 -11.75
C ASP A 125 5.92 -24.15 -12.57
N THR A 126 6.15 -24.53 -13.82
CA THR A 126 5.08 -24.86 -14.77
C THR A 126 4.28 -26.12 -14.37
N SER A 127 4.81 -26.96 -13.47
CA SER A 127 4.10 -28.14 -12.99
C SER A 127 2.97 -27.83 -12.02
N THR A 128 3.14 -26.77 -11.22
CA THR A 128 2.16 -26.30 -10.24
C THR A 128 1.28 -25.19 -10.77
N SER A 129 1.73 -24.46 -11.78
CA SER A 129 1.02 -23.33 -12.39
C SER A 129 0.27 -23.69 -13.67
N SER A 130 0.34 -24.93 -14.12
CA SER A 130 -0.38 -25.40 -15.32
C SER A 130 -1.89 -25.18 -15.18
N GLY A 131 -2.46 -24.46 -16.14
CA GLY A 131 -3.87 -24.08 -16.13
C GLY A 131 -4.21 -22.83 -15.34
N ILE A 132 -3.27 -22.21 -14.62
CA ILE A 132 -3.50 -20.95 -13.90
C ILE A 132 -3.30 -19.77 -14.85
N GLY A 133 -4.37 -18.98 -15.03
CA GLY A 133 -4.30 -17.66 -15.65
C GLY A 133 -4.03 -16.60 -14.56
N TYR A 134 -2.78 -16.13 -14.49
CA TYR A 134 -2.37 -15.10 -13.53
C TYR A 134 -2.91 -13.73 -13.93
N ASP A 135 -3.19 -12.91 -12.92
CA ASP A 135 -3.57 -11.51 -13.11
C ASP A 135 -2.32 -10.66 -13.38
N ASP A 136 -2.26 -10.08 -14.57
CA ASP A 136 -1.15 -9.22 -15.01
C ASP A 136 -1.32 -7.74 -14.60
N THR A 137 -2.39 -7.43 -13.87
CA THR A 137 -2.69 -6.05 -13.47
C THR A 137 -1.58 -5.49 -12.60
N VAL A 138 -1.19 -4.26 -12.90
CA VAL A 138 -0.29 -3.45 -12.08
C VAL A 138 -1.13 -2.42 -11.34
N TYR A 139 -0.99 -2.40 -10.02
CA TYR A 139 -1.59 -1.38 -9.17
C TYR A 139 -0.53 -0.47 -8.60
N TYR A 140 -0.90 0.78 -8.37
CA TYR A 140 -0.07 1.77 -7.68
C TYR A 140 -0.74 2.19 -6.38
N VAL A 141 0.06 2.50 -5.38
CA VAL A 141 -0.40 3.05 -4.10
C VAL A 141 0.32 4.37 -3.89
N LEU A 142 -0.43 5.43 -3.64
CA LEU A 142 0.10 6.71 -3.21
C LEU A 142 -0.19 6.88 -1.71
N VAL A 143 0.85 7.18 -0.94
CA VAL A 143 0.72 7.51 0.49
C VAL A 143 1.08 8.96 0.68
N LYS A 144 0.05 9.78 0.90
CA LYS A 144 0.19 11.21 1.18
C LYS A 144 0.36 11.43 2.68
N ASN A 145 1.41 12.12 3.03
CA ASN A 145 1.73 12.48 4.41
C ASN A 145 1.61 14.00 4.60
N GLN A 146 0.90 14.41 5.62
CA GLN A 146 0.69 15.83 5.91
C GLN A 146 0.56 16.06 7.41
N GLN A 147 0.92 17.26 7.86
CA GLN A 147 0.56 17.71 9.20
C GLN A 147 -0.91 18.12 9.24
N VAL A 148 -1.58 17.68 10.28
CA VAL A 148 -2.94 18.10 10.63
C VAL A 148 -2.97 18.56 12.08
N ASP A 149 -3.97 19.35 12.45
CA ASP A 149 -4.18 19.67 13.86
C ASP A 149 -4.57 18.40 14.62
N ASN A 150 -4.02 18.22 15.83
CA ASN A 150 -4.46 17.15 16.69
C ASN A 150 -5.89 17.40 17.17
N GLU A 151 -6.55 16.36 17.70
CA GLU A 151 -7.96 16.44 18.15
C GLU A 151 -8.18 17.50 19.22
N SER A 152 -7.16 17.82 20.02
CA SER A 152 -7.23 18.89 21.04
C SER A 152 -7.03 20.29 20.49
N GLY A 153 -6.60 20.44 19.22
CA GLY A 153 -6.30 21.73 18.60
C GLY A 153 -5.07 22.45 19.18
N THR A 154 -4.25 21.74 19.98
CA THR A 154 -3.11 22.33 20.70
C THR A 154 -1.76 21.99 20.09
N GLY A 155 -1.74 21.17 19.03
CA GLY A 155 -0.51 20.74 18.37
C GLY A 155 -0.78 20.13 17.01
N LYS A 156 0.29 19.66 16.37
CA LYS A 156 0.25 19.00 15.06
C LYS A 156 0.53 17.51 15.24
N CYS A 157 -0.08 16.71 14.40
CA CYS A 157 0.24 15.30 14.24
C CYS A 157 0.40 14.95 12.76
N LEU A 158 1.07 13.84 12.49
CA LEU A 158 1.18 13.30 11.14
C LEU A 158 -0.14 12.62 10.76
N SER A 159 -0.59 12.82 9.54
CA SER A 159 -1.68 12.09 8.91
C SER A 159 -1.17 11.46 7.62
N SER A 160 -1.32 10.15 7.50
CA SER A 160 -0.91 9.37 6.32
C SER A 160 -2.12 8.71 5.69
N THR A 161 -2.35 8.99 4.41
CA THR A 161 -3.52 8.49 3.68
C THR A 161 -3.08 7.75 2.44
N ALA A 162 -3.50 6.49 2.29
CA ALA A 162 -3.24 5.69 1.10
C ALA A 162 -4.40 5.81 0.11
N THR A 163 -4.07 5.94 -1.16
CA THR A 163 -5.00 5.82 -2.28
C THR A 163 -4.47 4.79 -3.26
N TYR A 164 -5.39 4.05 -3.88
CA TYR A 164 -5.08 2.92 -4.77
C TYR A 164 -5.47 3.26 -6.19
N TRP A 165 -4.62 2.87 -7.15
CA TRP A 165 -4.73 3.30 -8.53
C TRP A 165 -4.47 2.15 -9.49
N LYS A 166 -5.16 2.17 -10.62
CA LYS A 166 -4.84 1.33 -11.77
C LYS A 166 -3.72 1.94 -12.60
N ALA A 167 -3.05 1.11 -13.40
CA ALA A 167 -1.99 1.56 -14.29
C ALA A 167 -2.45 2.58 -15.35
N ASP A 168 -3.74 2.61 -15.70
CA ASP A 168 -4.34 3.58 -16.61
C ASP A 168 -4.53 4.98 -15.99
N GLY A 169 -4.18 5.14 -14.73
CA GLY A 169 -4.25 6.41 -13.99
C GLY A 169 -5.59 6.67 -13.31
N THR A 170 -6.52 5.72 -13.32
CA THR A 170 -7.78 5.84 -12.59
C THR A 170 -7.66 5.36 -11.16
N GLN A 171 -8.25 6.12 -10.23
CA GLN A 171 -8.28 5.75 -8.82
C GLN A 171 -9.31 4.64 -8.58
N LEU A 172 -8.91 3.64 -7.79
CA LEU A 172 -9.83 2.65 -7.26
C LEU A 172 -10.66 3.26 -6.13
N THR A 173 -11.97 3.08 -6.22
CA THR A 173 -12.93 3.44 -5.17
C THR A 173 -13.65 2.18 -4.69
N ASP A 174 -14.18 2.20 -3.48
CA ASP A 174 -15.02 1.13 -2.91
C ASP A 174 -14.36 -0.26 -2.84
N THR A 175 -13.04 -0.29 -2.65
CA THR A 175 -12.30 -1.56 -2.54
C THR A 175 -12.32 -2.14 -1.12
N GLY A 176 -12.91 -1.45 -0.15
CA GLY A 176 -12.83 -1.83 1.27
C GLY A 176 -11.40 -1.79 1.83
N GLY A 177 -10.49 -1.08 1.16
CA GLY A 177 -9.08 -1.01 1.55
C GLY A 177 -8.21 -2.14 1.00
N TYR A 178 -8.74 -2.95 0.08
CA TYR A 178 -8.01 -4.06 -0.54
C TYR A 178 -7.64 -3.76 -1.98
N ILE A 179 -6.50 -4.30 -2.40
CA ILE A 179 -6.04 -4.31 -3.80
C ILE A 179 -6.53 -5.62 -4.43
N PRO A 180 -7.43 -5.58 -5.43
CA PRO A 180 -8.08 -6.78 -5.96
C PRO A 180 -7.23 -7.43 -7.06
N PHE A 181 -6.89 -8.71 -6.90
CA PHE A 181 -6.31 -9.54 -7.95
C PHE A 181 -7.21 -10.75 -8.21
N LYS A 182 -7.37 -11.11 -9.48
CA LYS A 182 -8.23 -12.21 -9.89
C LYS A 182 -7.49 -13.16 -10.81
N ASN A 183 -7.33 -14.41 -10.39
CA ASN A 183 -6.84 -15.49 -11.24
C ASN A 183 -7.97 -16.42 -11.66
N THR A 184 -7.72 -17.14 -12.74
CA THR A 184 -8.60 -18.20 -13.24
C THR A 184 -7.83 -19.51 -13.29
N TYR A 185 -8.58 -20.61 -13.23
CA TYR A 185 -8.03 -21.93 -13.49
C TYR A 185 -8.86 -22.60 -14.59
N THR A 186 -8.16 -23.09 -15.59
CA THR A 186 -8.77 -23.81 -16.72
C THR A 186 -8.11 -25.17 -16.84
N VAL A 187 -8.91 -26.22 -16.77
CA VAL A 187 -8.45 -27.58 -17.06
C VAL A 187 -8.38 -27.73 -18.59
N THR A 188 -7.23 -28.07 -19.09
CA THR A 188 -7.02 -28.42 -20.51
C THR A 188 -7.11 -29.91 -20.69
#